data_86be717c2cc9b25f72586add1f12bd2e
#
_entry.id   86be717c2cc9b25f72586add1f12bd2e
#
_cell.length_a   1.000
_cell.length_b   1.000
_cell.length_c   1.000
_cell.angle_alpha   90.00
_cell.angle_beta   90.00
_cell.angle_gamma   90.00
#
_symmetry.space_group_name_H-M   'P 1'
#
loop_
_entity.id
_entity.type
_entity.pdbx_description
1 polymer ?
#
loop_
_entity_poly.entity_id
_entity_poly.type
_entity_poly.pdbx_seq_one_letter_code
_entity_poly.pdbx_strand_id
1 'polypeptide(L)'
;MKKQKAKYEEALQCPVAYEVALNNVSMRNALVKSGVPFVNLPGNVFLPFMGIVLQDVYRKQLVKADKMMPATQMVFLELLYMSDEESVLKSEVANKLNLTKTSITRATAQLEEMGLIQQMKSGTEIAIKRNYSRKEYYENAKGYLINPVQKVITIMRYEATFESFSAGETALSQESELNPPRIEERAIYKGEEVVDQLEIVDARSEDPDDCLKIQLWKYNPSYFAREGRVDPVSLACTFKGNEDERIEMSIEELLEGTRDRLF
;
A
#
# COMPACT_ATOMS: atom_id res chain seq x y z
N MET A 1 -19.83 -8.43 -37.36
CA MET A 1 -19.17 -7.17 -37.77
C MET A 1 -18.50 -7.25 -39.16
N LYS A 2 -17.54 -8.14 -39.50
CA LYS A 2 -16.91 -8.16 -40.83
C LYS A 2 -17.87 -8.29 -42.01
N LYS A 3 -18.81 -9.24 -41.98
CA LYS A 3 -19.82 -9.44 -43.03
C LYS A 3 -20.78 -8.25 -43.17
N GLN A 4 -21.12 -7.59 -42.04
CA GLN A 4 -21.98 -6.41 -42.06
C GLN A 4 -21.24 -5.19 -42.59
N LYS A 5 -19.92 -5.03 -42.27
CA LYS A 5 -19.07 -3.98 -42.79
C LYS A 5 -19.06 -4.01 -44.29
N ALA A 6 -18.79 -5.16 -44.92
CA ALA A 6 -18.75 -5.31 -46.38
C ALA A 6 -20.06 -4.89 -47.04
N LYS A 7 -21.23 -5.26 -46.45
CA LYS A 7 -22.53 -4.85 -46.97
C LYS A 7 -22.74 -3.33 -46.92
N TYR A 8 -22.33 -2.70 -45.81
CA TYR A 8 -22.44 -1.24 -45.71
C TYR A 8 -21.49 -0.51 -46.64
N GLU A 9 -20.27 -1.00 -46.80
CA GLU A 9 -19.30 -0.40 -47.74
C GLU A 9 -19.78 -0.51 -49.20
N GLU A 10 -20.40 -1.63 -49.55
CA GLU A 10 -21.04 -1.82 -50.87
C GLU A 10 -22.22 -0.87 -51.11
N ALA A 11 -23.08 -0.74 -50.07
CA ALA A 11 -24.27 0.10 -50.20
C ALA A 11 -23.98 1.60 -50.16
N LEU A 12 -22.95 2.02 -49.39
CA LEU A 12 -22.59 3.43 -49.21
C LEU A 12 -21.51 3.91 -50.12
N GLN A 13 -20.82 3.01 -50.82
CA GLN A 13 -19.68 3.28 -51.71
C GLN A 13 -18.56 4.08 -51.02
N CYS A 14 -18.39 3.87 -49.71
CA CYS A 14 -17.35 4.51 -48.91
C CYS A 14 -16.87 3.58 -47.75
N PRO A 15 -15.67 3.79 -47.22
CA PRO A 15 -15.16 3.04 -46.07
C PRO A 15 -16.06 3.26 -44.82
N VAL A 16 -16.29 2.18 -44.07
CA VAL A 16 -17.15 2.18 -42.90
C VAL A 16 -16.35 1.85 -41.64
N ALA A 17 -16.52 2.64 -40.56
CA ALA A 17 -16.02 2.37 -39.25
C ALA A 17 -17.19 2.26 -38.26
N TYR A 18 -16.99 1.49 -37.20
CA TYR A 18 -17.99 1.35 -36.13
C TYR A 18 -17.67 2.28 -34.97
N GLU A 19 -18.70 2.97 -34.47
CA GLU A 19 -18.63 3.53 -33.14
C GLU A 19 -18.90 2.40 -32.13
N VAL A 20 -17.99 2.20 -31.18
CA VAL A 20 -18.07 1.12 -30.19
C VAL A 20 -17.70 1.61 -28.79
N ALA A 21 -18.45 1.17 -27.80
CA ALA A 21 -18.06 1.33 -26.41
C ALA A 21 -17.07 0.21 -26.03
N LEU A 22 -15.79 0.54 -25.89
CA LEU A 22 -14.77 -0.43 -25.51
C LEU A 22 -14.67 -0.53 -24.00
N ASN A 23 -15.09 -1.65 -23.45
CA ASN A 23 -15.09 -1.88 -22.01
C ASN A 23 -13.79 -2.48 -21.47
N ASN A 24 -12.91 -2.98 -22.35
CA ASN A 24 -11.62 -3.55 -21.96
C ASN A 24 -10.61 -3.64 -23.14
N VAL A 25 -9.33 -3.81 -22.76
CA VAL A 25 -8.21 -3.93 -23.72
C VAL A 25 -8.34 -5.18 -24.61
N SER A 26 -8.93 -6.26 -24.10
CA SER A 26 -9.09 -7.51 -24.86
C SER A 26 -10.03 -7.33 -26.04
N MET A 27 -11.14 -6.64 -25.86
CA MET A 27 -12.12 -6.33 -26.92
C MET A 27 -11.49 -5.46 -28.01
N ARG A 28 -10.72 -4.43 -27.61
CA ARG A 28 -9.95 -3.59 -28.55
C ARG A 28 -8.97 -4.41 -29.39
N ASN A 29 -8.16 -5.23 -28.71
CA ASN A 29 -7.14 -6.04 -29.39
C ASN A 29 -7.79 -7.04 -30.37
N ALA A 30 -8.95 -7.60 -30.03
CA ALA A 30 -9.71 -8.47 -30.92
C ALA A 30 -10.19 -7.73 -32.18
N LEU A 31 -10.67 -6.48 -32.05
CA LEU A 31 -11.10 -5.66 -33.19
C LEU A 31 -9.90 -5.28 -34.08
N VAL A 32 -8.79 -4.84 -33.50
CA VAL A 32 -7.56 -4.55 -34.24
C VAL A 32 -7.05 -5.79 -34.97
N LYS A 33 -6.91 -6.92 -34.28
CA LYS A 33 -6.46 -8.19 -34.90
C LYS A 33 -7.39 -8.67 -36.00
N SER A 34 -8.67 -8.37 -35.93
CA SER A 34 -9.64 -8.71 -36.95
C SER A 34 -9.70 -7.70 -38.09
N GLY A 35 -8.97 -6.59 -38.04
CA GLY A 35 -8.96 -5.53 -39.05
C GLY A 35 -10.29 -4.77 -39.15
N VAL A 36 -11.10 -4.75 -38.12
CA VAL A 36 -12.38 -4.02 -38.10
C VAL A 36 -12.14 -2.57 -37.67
N PRO A 37 -12.37 -1.58 -38.56
CA PRO A 37 -12.24 -0.18 -38.21
C PRO A 37 -13.22 0.24 -37.14
N PHE A 38 -12.76 1.02 -36.18
CA PHE A 38 -13.63 1.52 -35.10
C PHE A 38 -13.17 2.87 -34.56
N VAL A 39 -14.11 3.58 -33.96
CA VAL A 39 -13.93 4.78 -33.16
C VAL A 39 -14.56 4.57 -31.80
N ASN A 40 -13.82 4.87 -30.74
CA ASN A 40 -14.30 4.88 -29.36
C ASN A 40 -13.84 6.18 -28.69
N LEU A 41 -14.73 7.10 -28.51
CA LEU A 41 -14.43 8.39 -27.86
C LEU A 41 -14.48 8.25 -26.33
N PRO A 42 -13.55 8.91 -25.60
CA PRO A 42 -12.44 9.70 -26.09
C PRO A 42 -11.17 8.85 -26.27
N GLY A 43 -10.61 8.71 -27.45
CA GLY A 43 -9.19 8.42 -27.58
C GLY A 43 -8.75 7.11 -28.24
N ASN A 44 -9.65 6.16 -28.57
CA ASN A 44 -9.25 4.96 -29.32
C ASN A 44 -9.82 4.99 -30.75
N VAL A 45 -8.97 5.14 -31.73
CA VAL A 45 -9.34 5.18 -33.15
C VAL A 45 -8.48 4.19 -33.91
N PHE A 46 -9.12 3.32 -34.68
CA PHE A 46 -8.47 2.39 -35.58
C PHE A 46 -9.14 2.49 -36.97
N LEU A 47 -8.53 3.26 -37.85
CA LEU A 47 -9.01 3.50 -39.23
C LEU A 47 -7.89 3.12 -40.23
N PRO A 48 -7.67 1.82 -40.48
CA PRO A 48 -6.55 1.35 -41.28
C PRO A 48 -6.63 1.86 -42.74
N PHE A 49 -7.82 2.15 -43.26
CA PHE A 49 -8.02 2.72 -44.61
C PHE A 49 -7.57 4.20 -44.69
N MET A 50 -7.33 4.87 -43.58
CA MET A 50 -6.77 6.23 -43.50
C MET A 50 -5.32 6.23 -42.95
N GLY A 51 -4.77 5.07 -42.61
CA GLY A 51 -3.48 4.95 -41.94
C GLY A 51 -3.49 5.46 -40.51
N ILE A 52 -4.68 5.66 -39.90
CA ILE A 52 -4.82 6.23 -38.53
C ILE A 52 -4.96 5.11 -37.53
N VAL A 53 -4.03 5.07 -36.58
CA VAL A 53 -4.09 4.26 -35.37
C VAL A 53 -3.80 5.15 -34.19
N LEU A 54 -4.83 5.71 -33.57
CA LEU A 54 -4.71 6.44 -32.31
C LEU A 54 -5.00 5.45 -31.19
N GLN A 55 -4.06 5.30 -30.31
CA GLN A 55 -4.18 4.51 -29.11
C GLN A 55 -4.07 5.45 -27.92
N ASP A 56 -5.19 5.67 -27.25
CA ASP A 56 -5.08 6.09 -25.87
C ASP A 56 -4.36 4.95 -25.13
N VAL A 57 -3.19 5.25 -24.62
CA VAL A 57 -2.62 4.40 -23.59
C VAL A 57 -3.63 4.54 -22.45
N TYR A 58 -4.47 3.52 -22.25
CA TYR A 58 -5.22 3.40 -21.02
C TYR A 58 -4.18 3.33 -19.89
N ARG A 59 -3.66 4.46 -19.49
CA ARG A 59 -3.37 4.64 -18.09
C ARG A 59 -4.74 4.47 -17.45
N LYS A 60 -4.99 3.31 -16.80
CA LYS A 60 -5.99 3.29 -15.75
C LYS A 60 -5.76 4.60 -15.05
N GLN A 61 -6.74 5.51 -15.08
CA GLN A 61 -6.82 6.50 -14.03
C GLN A 61 -6.97 5.62 -12.78
N LEU A 62 -5.83 5.33 -12.19
CA LEU A 62 -5.79 4.86 -10.84
C LEU A 62 -6.52 5.99 -10.14
N VAL A 63 -7.73 5.73 -9.69
CA VAL A 63 -8.42 6.62 -8.75
C VAL A 63 -7.34 6.99 -7.77
N LYS A 64 -6.96 8.28 -7.69
CA LYS A 64 -5.95 8.73 -6.73
C LYS A 64 -6.35 8.11 -5.42
N ALA A 65 -5.64 7.06 -5.02
CA ALA A 65 -5.98 6.37 -3.80
C ALA A 65 -5.65 7.37 -2.70
N ASP A 66 -6.66 7.86 -2.01
CA ASP A 66 -6.52 8.82 -0.92
C ASP A 66 -5.68 8.25 0.23
N LYS A 67 -5.44 6.95 0.22
CA LYS A 67 -4.68 6.21 1.22
C LYS A 67 -3.83 5.11 0.58
N MET A 68 -2.71 4.80 1.22
CA MET A 68 -1.85 3.68 0.82
C MET A 68 -2.54 2.33 1.04
N MET A 69 -2.26 1.35 0.18
CA MET A 69 -2.53 -0.05 0.49
C MET A 69 -1.51 -0.58 1.52
N PRO A 70 -1.82 -1.64 2.28
CA PRO A 70 -0.87 -2.19 3.26
C PRO A 70 0.51 -2.52 2.66
N ALA A 71 0.56 -3.19 1.52
CA ALA A 71 1.81 -3.48 0.82
C ALA A 71 2.54 -2.20 0.33
N THR A 72 1.81 -1.16 -0.03
CA THR A 72 2.38 0.14 -0.40
C THR A 72 3.04 0.81 0.80
N GLN A 73 2.39 0.77 1.96
CA GLN A 73 2.96 1.31 3.19
C GLN A 73 4.21 0.54 3.64
N MET A 74 4.24 -0.80 3.48
CA MET A 74 5.45 -1.58 3.73
C MET A 74 6.61 -1.14 2.82
N VAL A 75 6.38 -0.98 1.52
CA VAL A 75 7.41 -0.50 0.58
C VAL A 75 7.83 0.94 0.91
N PHE A 76 6.88 1.79 1.30
CA PHE A 76 7.17 3.14 1.77
C PHE A 76 8.10 3.14 3.00
N LEU A 77 7.79 2.32 4.02
CA LEU A 77 8.59 2.21 5.23
C LEU A 77 9.98 1.66 4.94
N GLU A 78 10.09 0.65 4.09
CA GLU A 78 11.38 0.11 3.66
C GLU A 78 12.26 1.20 3.05
N LEU A 79 11.72 1.96 2.12
CA LEU A 79 12.44 3.06 1.49
C LEU A 79 12.74 4.21 2.47
N LEU A 80 11.86 4.47 3.43
CA LEU A 80 12.06 5.48 4.47
C LEU A 80 13.25 5.13 5.37
N TYR A 81 13.39 3.86 5.74
CA TYR A 81 14.44 3.38 6.65
C TYR A 81 15.77 3.06 5.97
N MET A 82 15.82 3.09 4.64
CA MET A 82 17.07 2.97 3.87
C MET A 82 17.91 4.26 3.93
N SER A 83 19.23 4.17 3.63
CA SER A 83 20.12 5.32 3.48
C SER A 83 19.71 6.26 2.33
N ASP A 84 20.13 7.54 2.38
CA ASP A 84 19.56 8.60 1.53
C ASP A 84 19.90 8.51 0.04
N GLU A 85 21.02 7.88 -0.33
CA GLU A 85 21.52 7.90 -1.71
C GLU A 85 21.23 6.63 -2.50
N GLU A 86 20.59 5.62 -1.91
CA GLU A 86 20.47 4.31 -2.51
C GLU A 86 19.22 4.18 -3.39
N SER A 87 19.45 3.67 -4.60
CA SER A 87 18.40 3.02 -5.37
C SER A 87 18.44 1.53 -5.08
N VAL A 88 17.30 0.89 -4.93
CA VAL A 88 17.19 -0.53 -4.63
C VAL A 88 16.42 -1.25 -5.73
N LEU A 89 16.77 -2.50 -6.00
CA LEU A 89 16.02 -3.31 -6.94
C LEU A 89 14.66 -3.67 -6.38
N LYS A 90 13.66 -3.58 -7.22
CA LYS A 90 12.28 -3.92 -6.88
C LYS A 90 12.13 -5.38 -6.40
N SER A 91 12.93 -6.28 -6.98
CA SER A 91 13.04 -7.69 -6.58
C SER A 91 13.60 -7.87 -5.17
N GLU A 92 14.60 -7.07 -4.79
CA GLU A 92 15.20 -7.12 -3.45
C GLU A 92 14.19 -6.69 -2.37
N VAL A 93 13.49 -5.57 -2.61
CA VAL A 93 12.43 -5.10 -1.69
C VAL A 93 11.30 -6.13 -1.60
N ALA A 94 10.91 -6.73 -2.73
CA ALA A 94 9.87 -7.76 -2.73
C ALA A 94 10.29 -9.00 -1.91
N ASN A 95 11.53 -9.45 -2.05
CA ASN A 95 12.06 -10.57 -1.30
C ASN A 95 12.16 -10.26 0.20
N LYS A 96 12.71 -9.09 0.57
CA LYS A 96 12.85 -8.66 1.96
C LYS A 96 11.51 -8.58 2.69
N LEU A 97 10.49 -8.05 2.02
CA LEU A 97 9.15 -7.85 2.60
C LEU A 97 8.20 -9.02 2.33
N ASN A 98 8.69 -10.12 1.77
CA ASN A 98 7.88 -11.29 1.37
C ASN A 98 6.66 -10.92 0.53
N LEU A 99 6.84 -10.01 -0.44
CA LEU A 99 5.78 -9.55 -1.33
C LEU A 99 5.79 -10.31 -2.65
N THR A 100 4.60 -10.65 -3.15
CA THR A 100 4.47 -11.22 -4.50
C THR A 100 4.84 -10.19 -5.57
N LYS A 101 5.25 -10.66 -6.77
CA LYS A 101 5.53 -9.81 -7.94
C LYS A 101 4.37 -8.86 -8.27
N THR A 102 3.15 -9.30 -8.06
CA THR A 102 1.96 -8.46 -8.28
C THR A 102 1.82 -7.40 -7.20
N SER A 103 2.04 -7.76 -5.93
CA SER A 103 1.94 -6.84 -4.79
C SER A 103 2.98 -5.73 -4.87
N ILE A 104 4.25 -6.05 -5.11
CA ILE A 104 5.31 -5.05 -5.23
C ILE A 104 5.08 -4.15 -6.45
N THR A 105 4.59 -4.69 -7.58
CA THR A 105 4.29 -3.90 -8.78
C THR A 105 3.16 -2.90 -8.54
N ARG A 106 2.10 -3.29 -7.81
CA ARG A 106 1.01 -2.38 -7.44
C ARG A 106 1.46 -1.35 -6.43
N ALA A 107 2.23 -1.75 -5.43
CA ALA A 107 2.76 -0.87 -4.40
C ALA A 107 3.66 0.23 -5.00
N THR A 108 4.63 -0.15 -5.82
CA THR A 108 5.52 0.83 -6.47
C THR A 108 4.81 1.72 -7.48
N ALA A 109 3.78 1.20 -8.20
CA ALA A 109 2.97 2.03 -9.09
C ALA A 109 2.16 3.08 -8.30
N GLN A 110 1.62 2.72 -7.14
CA GLN A 110 0.90 3.65 -6.26
C GLN A 110 1.83 4.73 -5.70
N LEU A 111 3.03 4.37 -5.24
CA LEU A 111 4.02 5.34 -4.73
C LEU A 111 4.51 6.30 -5.84
N GLU A 112 4.69 5.80 -7.06
CA GLU A 112 5.09 6.61 -8.21
C GLU A 112 3.97 7.58 -8.63
N GLU A 113 2.71 7.13 -8.61
CA GLU A 113 1.55 7.99 -8.86
C GLU A 113 1.38 9.08 -7.81
N MET A 114 1.71 8.80 -6.55
CA MET A 114 1.77 9.79 -5.46
C MET A 114 2.97 10.74 -5.60
N GLY A 115 3.86 10.52 -6.58
CA GLY A 115 5.07 11.33 -6.78
C GLY A 115 6.17 11.08 -5.74
N LEU A 116 6.05 10.02 -4.93
CA LEU A 116 6.96 9.74 -3.83
C LEU A 116 8.26 9.03 -4.30
N ILE A 117 8.18 8.24 -5.36
CA ILE A 117 9.32 7.51 -5.92
C ILE A 117 9.39 7.68 -7.44
N GLN A 118 10.54 7.34 -8.00
CA GLN A 118 10.74 7.08 -9.42
C GLN A 118 11.19 5.64 -9.65
N GLN A 119 10.77 5.07 -10.78
CA GLN A 119 11.20 3.76 -11.24
C GLN A 119 12.15 3.91 -12.43
N MET A 120 13.28 3.23 -12.39
CA MET A 120 14.32 3.29 -13.42
C MET A 120 14.67 1.88 -13.89
N LYS A 121 14.95 1.71 -15.19
CA LYS A 121 15.48 0.44 -15.69
C LYS A 121 16.94 0.28 -15.25
N SER A 122 17.25 -0.86 -14.64
CA SER A 122 18.60 -1.29 -14.28
C SER A 122 18.85 -2.66 -14.93
N GLY A 123 19.39 -2.64 -16.14
CA GLY A 123 19.53 -3.85 -16.95
C GLY A 123 18.17 -4.47 -17.32
N THR A 124 17.94 -5.69 -16.86
CA THR A 124 16.67 -6.43 -17.05
C THR A 124 15.66 -6.20 -15.89
N GLU A 125 16.08 -5.53 -14.82
CA GLU A 125 15.28 -5.28 -13.65
C GLU A 125 14.84 -3.82 -13.53
N ILE A 126 14.04 -3.51 -12.52
CA ILE A 126 13.58 -2.17 -12.22
C ILE A 126 14.13 -1.79 -10.84
N ALA A 127 14.88 -0.69 -10.80
CA ALA A 127 15.29 -0.05 -9.56
C ALA A 127 14.26 1.02 -9.17
N ILE A 128 14.09 1.22 -7.88
CA ILE A 128 13.24 2.26 -7.29
C ILE A 128 14.08 3.16 -6.39
N LYS A 129 13.77 4.45 -6.42
CA LYS A 129 14.45 5.48 -5.62
C LYS A 129 13.43 6.50 -5.12
N ARG A 130 13.64 7.03 -3.90
CA ARG A 130 12.86 8.17 -3.39
C ARG A 130 13.09 9.42 -4.24
N ASN A 131 12.04 10.24 -4.38
CA ASN A 131 12.13 11.54 -5.05
C ASN A 131 12.61 12.66 -4.11
N TYR A 132 12.68 12.38 -2.80
CA TYR A 132 12.89 13.36 -1.74
C TYR A 132 13.93 12.86 -0.73
N SER A 133 14.50 13.76 0.06
CA SER A 133 15.19 13.41 1.31
C SER A 133 14.23 12.65 2.24
N ARG A 134 14.74 11.92 3.23
CA ARG A 134 13.89 11.13 4.14
C ARG A 134 12.80 11.96 4.79
N LYS A 135 13.16 13.13 5.32
CA LYS A 135 12.24 14.05 5.97
C LYS A 135 11.11 14.47 5.03
N GLU A 136 11.46 14.97 3.85
CA GLU A 136 10.48 15.39 2.86
C GLU A 136 9.63 14.21 2.34
N TYR A 137 10.25 13.03 2.21
CA TYR A 137 9.56 11.80 1.81
C TYR A 137 8.46 11.42 2.82
N TYR A 138 8.77 11.49 4.11
CA TYR A 138 7.79 11.29 5.17
C TYR A 138 6.70 12.37 5.16
N GLU A 139 7.08 13.66 5.14
CA GLU A 139 6.13 14.78 5.16
C GLU A 139 5.15 14.75 3.97
N ASN A 140 5.64 14.44 2.78
CA ASN A 140 4.79 14.30 1.59
C ASN A 140 3.88 13.07 1.63
N ALA A 141 4.26 12.03 2.38
CA ALA A 141 3.53 10.77 2.47
C ALA A 141 2.55 10.69 3.65
N LYS A 142 2.75 11.46 4.74
CA LYS A 142 2.02 11.31 6.02
C LYS A 142 0.48 11.33 5.87
N GLY A 143 -0.03 12.10 4.90
CA GLY A 143 -1.45 12.17 4.59
C GLY A 143 -2.02 10.88 4.01
N TYR A 144 -1.20 10.08 3.34
CA TYR A 144 -1.60 8.83 2.67
C TYR A 144 -1.44 7.59 3.56
N LEU A 145 -0.67 7.67 4.66
CA LEU A 145 -0.44 6.53 5.55
C LEU A 145 -1.74 6.03 6.17
N ILE A 146 -1.85 4.74 6.35
CA ILE A 146 -3.00 4.07 6.96
C ILE A 146 -2.70 3.63 8.40
N ASN A 147 -3.74 3.51 9.22
CA ASN A 147 -3.64 2.78 10.47
C ASN A 147 -3.42 1.28 10.16
N PRO A 148 -2.32 0.68 10.63
CA PRO A 148 -2.02 -0.73 10.40
C PRO A 148 -2.99 -1.67 11.12
N VAL A 149 -3.58 -1.26 12.24
CA VAL A 149 -4.47 -2.09 13.04
C VAL A 149 -5.75 -2.39 12.28
N GLN A 150 -6.08 -3.65 12.16
CA GLN A 150 -7.36 -4.10 11.61
C GLN A 150 -8.38 -4.39 12.72
N LYS A 151 -7.92 -5.02 13.80
CA LYS A 151 -8.75 -5.40 14.96
C LYS A 151 -7.88 -5.44 16.20
N VAL A 152 -8.46 -5.15 17.35
CA VAL A 152 -7.86 -5.39 18.66
C VAL A 152 -8.67 -6.49 19.33
N ILE A 153 -8.01 -7.46 19.93
CA ILE A 153 -8.58 -8.52 20.74
C ILE A 153 -7.92 -8.52 22.10
N THR A 154 -8.59 -9.04 23.12
CA THR A 154 -8.01 -9.31 24.42
C THR A 154 -7.93 -10.80 24.63
N ILE A 155 -6.79 -11.28 25.11
CA ILE A 155 -6.52 -12.68 25.43
C ILE A 155 -5.97 -12.78 26.85
N MET A 156 -5.93 -13.98 27.40
CA MET A 156 -5.20 -14.21 28.64
C MET A 156 -3.69 -14.17 28.36
N ARG A 157 -2.93 -13.50 29.23
CA ARG A 157 -1.47 -13.30 29.07
C ARG A 157 -0.69 -14.61 28.90
N TYR A 158 -1.12 -15.69 29.55
CA TYR A 158 -0.46 -17.01 29.46
C TYR A 158 -0.54 -17.64 28.06
N GLU A 159 -1.50 -17.20 27.21
CA GLU A 159 -1.61 -17.68 25.83
C GLU A 159 -0.57 -17.03 24.89
N ALA A 160 0.04 -15.92 25.30
CA ALA A 160 0.97 -15.17 24.46
C ALA A 160 2.36 -15.84 24.40
N THR A 161 2.41 -17.09 23.94
CA THR A 161 3.65 -17.87 23.77
C THR A 161 4.29 -17.68 22.38
N PHE A 162 3.76 -16.79 21.58
CA PHE A 162 4.18 -16.45 20.22
C PHE A 162 4.96 -15.14 20.16
N GLU A 163 5.70 -14.93 19.07
CA GLU A 163 6.43 -13.69 18.83
C GLU A 163 5.43 -12.54 18.64
N SER A 164 5.63 -11.46 19.37
CA SER A 164 4.80 -10.25 19.30
C SER A 164 5.60 -9.04 19.73
N PHE A 165 5.19 -7.85 19.30
CA PHE A 165 5.93 -6.60 19.49
C PHE A 165 5.10 -5.62 20.33
N SER A 166 5.73 -4.91 21.26
CA SER A 166 5.07 -3.82 21.98
C SER A 166 4.45 -2.84 21.00
N ALA A 167 3.20 -2.44 21.24
CA ALA A 167 2.41 -1.59 20.36
C ALA A 167 1.48 -0.67 21.17
N GLY A 168 0.73 0.20 20.48
CA GLY A 168 -0.22 1.09 21.12
C GLY A 168 0.39 1.95 22.21
N GLU A 169 -0.38 2.23 23.26
CA GLU A 169 0.08 3.05 24.38
C GLU A 169 1.25 2.40 25.13
N THR A 170 1.36 1.07 25.13
CA THR A 170 2.51 0.39 25.76
C THR A 170 3.82 0.76 25.06
N ALA A 171 3.88 0.70 23.74
CA ALA A 171 5.07 1.09 23.01
C ALA A 171 5.33 2.60 23.11
N LEU A 172 4.29 3.40 23.06
CA LEU A 172 4.40 4.86 23.17
C LEU A 172 4.95 5.29 24.51
N SER A 173 4.49 4.67 25.63
CA SER A 173 4.98 4.96 26.98
C SER A 173 6.45 4.56 27.20
N GLN A 174 7.01 3.68 26.37
CA GLN A 174 8.42 3.30 26.42
C GLN A 174 9.34 4.32 25.72
N GLU A 175 8.78 5.18 24.88
CA GLU A 175 9.49 6.17 24.07
C GLU A 175 9.15 7.63 24.46
N SER A 176 8.26 7.84 25.44
CA SER A 176 7.80 9.14 25.90
C SER A 176 7.55 9.15 27.41
N GLU A 177 7.16 10.29 27.95
CA GLU A 177 6.77 10.42 29.37
C GLU A 177 5.33 9.96 29.65
N LEU A 178 4.66 9.32 28.70
CA LEU A 178 3.32 8.78 28.90
C LEU A 178 3.34 7.62 29.91
N ASN A 179 2.37 7.60 30.84
CA ASN A 179 2.23 6.45 31.72
C ASN A 179 1.77 5.21 30.92
N PRO A 180 2.32 4.02 31.23
CA PRO A 180 1.89 2.79 30.57
C PRO A 180 0.40 2.53 30.79
N PRO A 181 -0.28 1.91 29.83
CA PRO A 181 -1.68 1.52 29.96
C PRO A 181 -1.83 0.41 31.00
N ARG A 182 -3.04 0.29 31.57
CA ARG A 182 -3.35 -0.76 32.56
C ARG A 182 -3.23 -2.17 31.99
N ILE A 183 -3.60 -2.36 30.72
CA ILE A 183 -3.45 -3.63 30.00
C ILE A 183 -2.40 -3.43 28.92
N GLU A 184 -1.36 -4.25 28.94
CA GLU A 184 -0.28 -4.22 27.94
C GLU A 184 -0.84 -4.45 26.53
N GLU A 185 -0.31 -3.72 25.54
CA GLU A 185 -0.69 -3.83 24.14
C GLU A 185 0.47 -4.34 23.31
N ARG A 186 0.22 -5.35 22.49
CA ARG A 186 1.20 -5.94 21.57
C ARG A 186 0.61 -6.10 20.17
N ALA A 187 1.46 -6.14 19.17
CA ALA A 187 1.06 -6.32 17.77
C ALA A 187 1.58 -7.63 17.19
N ILE A 188 0.74 -8.26 16.35
CA ILE A 188 1.11 -9.38 15.50
C ILE A 188 0.50 -9.19 14.11
N TYR A 189 1.00 -9.93 13.13
CA TYR A 189 0.36 -9.96 11.81
C TYR A 189 -0.93 -10.78 11.87
N LYS A 190 -2.02 -10.23 11.35
CA LYS A 190 -3.34 -10.90 11.33
C LYS A 190 -3.39 -12.22 10.56
N GLY A 191 -2.40 -12.51 9.73
CA GLY A 191 -2.29 -13.74 8.95
C GLY A 191 -1.42 -14.82 9.60
N GLU A 192 -0.96 -14.60 10.84
CA GLU A 192 -0.28 -15.64 11.60
C GLU A 192 -1.26 -16.75 11.97
N GLU A 193 -0.82 -18.01 11.83
CA GLU A 193 -1.66 -19.19 12.12
C GLU A 193 -2.17 -19.23 13.58
N VAL A 194 -1.41 -18.66 14.50
CA VAL A 194 -1.79 -18.56 15.91
C VAL A 194 -3.05 -17.75 16.14
N VAL A 195 -3.36 -16.77 15.27
CA VAL A 195 -4.52 -15.89 15.43
C VAL A 195 -5.85 -16.65 15.50
N ASP A 196 -5.96 -17.73 14.71
CA ASP A 196 -7.18 -18.55 14.66
C ASP A 196 -7.32 -19.47 15.91
N GLN A 197 -6.28 -19.57 16.74
CA GLN A 197 -6.23 -20.43 17.92
C GLN A 197 -6.43 -19.64 19.24
N LEU A 198 -6.38 -18.29 19.19
CA LEU A 198 -6.47 -17.44 20.36
C LEU A 198 -7.90 -17.41 20.94
N GLU A 199 -8.02 -17.62 22.22
CA GLU A 199 -9.27 -17.47 22.94
C GLU A 199 -9.49 -16.01 23.35
N ILE A 200 -10.54 -15.39 22.79
CA ILE A 200 -10.86 -13.99 23.04
C ILE A 200 -11.67 -13.89 24.35
N VAL A 201 -11.17 -13.07 25.28
CA VAL A 201 -11.83 -12.81 26.56
C VAL A 201 -12.38 -11.39 26.63
N ASP A 202 -13.36 -11.18 27.51
CA ASP A 202 -13.84 -9.83 27.84
C ASP A 202 -12.97 -9.23 28.95
N ALA A 203 -12.17 -8.23 28.62
CA ALA A 203 -11.30 -7.52 29.56
C ALA A 203 -12.02 -6.92 30.79
N ARG A 204 -13.35 -6.82 30.74
CA ARG A 204 -14.14 -6.31 31.90
C ARG A 204 -14.40 -7.40 32.94
N SER A 205 -14.29 -8.65 32.56
CA SER A 205 -14.59 -9.81 33.41
C SER A 205 -13.33 -10.43 34.02
N GLU A 206 -12.15 -10.00 33.57
CA GLU A 206 -10.86 -10.56 33.97
C GLU A 206 -10.00 -9.54 34.70
N ASP A 207 -8.97 -10.01 35.41
CA ASP A 207 -7.99 -9.11 36.01
C ASP A 207 -7.13 -8.50 34.90
N PRO A 208 -7.01 -7.16 34.85
CA PRO A 208 -6.16 -6.50 33.82
C PRO A 208 -4.71 -6.98 33.80
N ASP A 209 -4.15 -7.40 34.92
CA ASP A 209 -2.77 -7.89 35.01
C ASP A 209 -2.61 -9.26 34.33
N ASP A 210 -3.68 -10.04 34.25
CA ASP A 210 -3.74 -11.33 33.56
C ASP A 210 -4.14 -11.19 32.07
N CYS A 211 -4.53 -10.00 31.63
CA CYS A 211 -4.93 -9.71 30.27
C CYS A 211 -3.78 -9.18 29.40
N LEU A 212 -3.93 -9.38 28.11
CA LEU A 212 -3.08 -8.80 27.07
C LEU A 212 -3.94 -8.38 25.88
N LYS A 213 -3.79 -7.15 25.42
CA LYS A 213 -4.41 -6.69 24.18
C LYS A 213 -3.51 -7.00 22.99
N ILE A 214 -4.05 -7.67 21.98
CA ILE A 214 -3.35 -7.98 20.74
C ILE A 214 -3.96 -7.16 19.62
N GLN A 215 -3.13 -6.30 19.01
CA GLN A 215 -3.44 -5.59 17.79
C GLN A 215 -3.14 -6.49 16.58
N LEU A 216 -4.16 -6.88 15.83
CA LEU A 216 -4.02 -7.63 14.59
C LEU A 216 -3.74 -6.66 13.44
N TRP A 217 -2.51 -6.67 12.93
CA TRP A 217 -2.06 -5.72 11.91
C TRP A 217 -2.28 -6.23 10.49
N LYS A 218 -2.50 -5.31 9.56
CA LYS A 218 -2.70 -5.58 8.11
C LYS A 218 -1.44 -6.05 7.41
N TYR A 219 -0.26 -5.83 8.00
CA TYR A 219 1.05 -6.30 7.56
C TYR A 219 1.87 -6.73 8.78
N ASN A 220 2.88 -7.57 8.53
CA ASN A 220 3.69 -8.10 9.61
C ASN A 220 4.58 -7.00 10.22
N PRO A 221 4.42 -6.68 11.53
CA PRO A 221 5.23 -5.67 12.21
C PRO A 221 6.71 -6.05 12.33
N SER A 222 7.05 -7.35 12.28
CA SER A 222 8.43 -7.83 12.44
C SER A 222 9.42 -7.25 11.43
N TYR A 223 8.96 -6.87 10.22
CA TYR A 223 9.85 -6.32 9.19
C TYR A 223 10.53 -5.00 9.61
N PHE A 224 9.88 -4.22 10.46
CA PHE A 224 10.35 -2.89 10.87
C PHE A 224 10.52 -2.75 12.38
N ALA A 225 10.13 -3.77 13.15
CA ALA A 225 10.25 -3.77 14.60
C ALA A 225 11.72 -3.66 15.05
N ARG A 226 11.94 -2.91 16.13
CA ARG A 226 13.26 -2.73 16.76
C ARG A 226 13.11 -2.89 18.27
N GLU A 227 14.06 -3.59 18.88
CA GLU A 227 14.12 -3.78 20.34
C GLU A 227 12.80 -4.30 20.93
N GLY A 228 12.08 -5.18 20.21
CA GLY A 228 10.81 -5.75 20.65
C GLY A 228 9.59 -4.82 20.52
N ARG A 229 9.73 -3.67 19.86
CA ARG A 229 8.66 -2.68 19.61
C ARG A 229 8.38 -2.53 18.12
N VAL A 230 7.16 -2.16 17.79
CA VAL A 230 6.79 -1.76 16.43
C VAL A 230 7.51 -0.47 16.02
N ASP A 231 7.67 -0.25 14.72
CA ASP A 231 8.35 0.95 14.23
C ASP A 231 7.59 2.25 14.56
N PRO A 232 8.32 3.37 14.77
CA PRO A 232 7.72 4.63 15.22
C PRO A 232 6.66 5.20 14.26
N VAL A 233 6.87 5.06 12.95
CA VAL A 233 5.93 5.61 11.96
C VAL A 233 4.63 4.82 11.95
N SER A 234 4.71 3.48 11.99
CA SER A 234 3.51 2.64 12.11
C SER A 234 2.81 2.85 13.46
N LEU A 235 3.58 3.01 14.55
CA LEU A 235 3.03 3.32 15.87
C LEU A 235 2.24 4.63 15.85
N ALA A 236 2.81 5.71 15.32
CA ALA A 236 2.10 6.98 15.16
C ALA A 236 0.82 6.85 14.32
N CYS A 237 0.82 5.97 13.32
CA CYS A 237 -0.36 5.71 12.51
C CYS A 237 -1.49 4.97 13.27
N THR A 238 -1.20 4.26 14.36
CA THR A 238 -2.23 3.58 15.17
C THR A 238 -3.12 4.57 15.90
N PHE A 239 -2.61 5.76 16.20
CA PHE A 239 -3.32 6.83 16.93
C PHE A 239 -4.00 7.85 16.01
N LYS A 240 -4.04 7.65 14.70
CA LYS A 240 -4.74 8.56 13.79
C LYS A 240 -6.20 8.74 14.16
N GLY A 241 -6.58 9.99 14.46
CA GLY A 241 -7.91 10.35 14.91
C GLY A 241 -8.12 10.22 16.43
N ASN A 242 -7.07 10.00 17.18
CA ASN A 242 -7.11 10.16 18.64
C ASN A 242 -7.14 11.66 18.97
N GLU A 243 -7.96 12.06 19.95
CA GLU A 243 -8.16 13.46 20.38
C GLU A 243 -7.51 13.75 21.75
N ASP A 244 -6.77 12.79 22.33
CA ASP A 244 -6.06 12.99 23.59
C ASP A 244 -4.76 13.76 23.34
N GLU A 245 -4.70 15.00 23.84
CA GLU A 245 -3.54 15.90 23.68
C GLU A 245 -2.23 15.28 24.21
N ARG A 246 -2.29 14.44 25.26
CA ARG A 246 -1.10 13.79 25.81
C ARG A 246 -0.54 12.76 24.83
N ILE A 247 -1.40 12.02 24.16
CA ILE A 247 -1.02 11.06 23.13
C ILE A 247 -0.44 11.80 21.93
N GLU A 248 -1.05 12.91 21.50
CA GLU A 248 -0.55 13.74 20.41
C GLU A 248 0.86 14.27 20.69
N MET A 249 1.09 14.84 21.88
CA MET A 249 2.41 15.29 22.32
C MET A 249 3.43 14.14 22.35
N SER A 250 3.06 12.99 22.88
CA SER A 250 3.95 11.81 22.94
C SER A 250 4.30 11.27 21.54
N ILE A 251 3.39 11.36 20.58
CA ILE A 251 3.66 11.01 19.19
C ILE A 251 4.63 12.02 18.53
N GLU A 252 4.47 13.31 18.82
CA GLU A 252 5.41 14.33 18.34
C GLU A 252 6.81 14.08 18.89
N GLU A 253 6.96 13.83 20.20
CA GLU A 253 8.23 13.47 20.84
C GLU A 253 8.85 12.21 20.21
N LEU A 254 8.06 11.14 20.02
CA LEU A 254 8.48 9.90 19.36
C LEU A 254 9.04 10.19 17.96
N LEU A 255 8.30 10.95 17.16
CA LEU A 255 8.71 11.26 15.79
C LEU A 255 9.89 12.23 15.74
N GLU A 256 10.04 13.13 16.71
CA GLU A 256 11.21 14.02 16.84
C GLU A 256 12.45 13.25 17.27
N GLY A 257 12.37 12.43 18.30
CA GLY A 257 13.48 11.55 18.72
C GLY A 257 13.87 10.55 17.61
N THR A 258 12.91 10.21 16.76
CA THR A 258 13.16 9.37 15.58
C THR A 258 13.75 10.19 14.42
N ARG A 259 13.46 11.51 14.33
CA ARG A 259 14.06 12.40 13.31
C ARG A 259 15.57 12.42 13.38
N ASP A 260 16.16 12.52 14.55
CA ASP A 260 17.64 12.50 14.73
C ASP A 260 18.27 11.16 14.36
N ARG A 261 17.49 10.08 14.32
CA ARG A 261 17.91 8.72 13.95
C ARG A 261 17.51 8.31 12.54
N LEU A 262 16.51 8.97 11.97
CA LEU A 262 15.95 8.67 10.64
C LEU A 262 16.26 9.75 9.60
N PHE A 263 16.54 10.97 10.01
CA PHE A 263 16.77 12.14 9.18
C PHE A 263 18.10 12.78 9.47
#